data_1dc4300988fb014d6659b1a1e63ffdbb
#
_entry.id   1dc4300988fb014d6659b1a1e63ffdbb
#
_cell.length_a   1.000
_cell.length_b   1.000
_cell.length_c   1.000
_cell.angle_alpha   90.00
_cell.angle_beta   90.00
_cell.angle_gamma   90.00
#
_symmetry.space_group_name_H-M   'P 1'
#
loop_
_entity.id
_entity.type
_entity.pdbx_description
1 polymer ?
#
loop_
_entity_poly.entity_id
_entity_poly.type
_entity_poly.pdbx_seq_one_letter_code
_entity_poly.pdbx_strand_id
1 'polypeptide(L)'
;QPNILFLMCESYSDLSDADVFAYTEEDDPMHGFHVLADSPRARSGHITVSNFGAGTANTEFDVLTGIQTNMISPTNASAFRVVHKAVNALPWDYQQAGYSTLFTHPGNGWFYNRDSVYQFLGMEERIFNENYTQADQKGTMISDDAFADHLISELDARLGGDAPLFAYGVSIQNHQAYTYGKYGFVPEQPPLNTTISDEAMEPLSV
;
A
#
# COMPACT_ATOMS: atom_id res chain seq x y z
N GLN A 1 -9.28 -19.67 -13.95
CA GLN A 1 -9.05 -18.22 -13.83
C GLN A 1 -7.88 -18.00 -12.86
N PRO A 2 -6.97 -17.04 -13.12
CA PRO A 2 -5.86 -16.77 -12.21
C PRO A 2 -6.36 -16.02 -10.97
N ASN A 3 -5.68 -16.22 -9.84
CA ASN A 3 -5.81 -15.31 -8.71
C ASN A 3 -5.15 -13.96 -9.04
N ILE A 4 -5.69 -12.89 -8.48
CA ILE A 4 -5.25 -11.52 -8.76
C ILE A 4 -4.97 -10.82 -7.43
N LEU A 5 -3.77 -10.29 -7.28
CA LEU A 5 -3.38 -9.47 -6.15
C LEU A 5 -3.02 -8.06 -6.63
N PHE A 6 -3.71 -7.07 -6.11
CA PHE A 6 -3.29 -5.68 -6.16
C PHE A 6 -2.65 -5.32 -4.83
N LEU A 7 -1.44 -4.80 -4.86
CA LEU A 7 -0.72 -4.34 -3.68
C LEU A 7 -0.35 -2.87 -3.86
N MET A 8 -0.85 -2.04 -2.98
CA MET A 8 -0.51 -0.62 -2.91
C MET A 8 0.42 -0.40 -1.73
N CYS A 9 1.69 -0.15 -2.02
CA CYS A 9 2.69 0.17 -1.01
C CYS A 9 2.64 1.68 -0.73
N GLU A 10 2.12 2.07 0.43
CA GLU A 10 1.97 3.48 0.79
C GLU A 10 3.33 4.16 0.96
N SER A 11 3.47 5.33 0.33
CA SER A 11 4.70 6.13 0.36
C SER A 11 5.95 5.39 -0.12
N TYR A 12 5.77 4.34 -0.90
CA TYR A 12 6.84 3.59 -1.51
C TYR A 12 7.42 4.38 -2.70
N SER A 13 8.72 4.60 -2.67
CA SER A 13 9.42 5.36 -3.71
C SER A 13 10.83 4.82 -3.89
N ASP A 14 11.26 4.68 -5.12
CA ASP A 14 12.65 4.37 -5.42
C ASP A 14 13.50 5.64 -5.29
N LEU A 15 14.25 5.71 -4.21
CA LEU A 15 15.12 6.85 -3.92
C LEU A 15 16.46 6.75 -4.67
N SER A 16 16.80 5.62 -5.28
CA SER A 16 18.03 5.47 -6.08
C SER A 16 17.99 6.33 -7.35
N ASP A 17 16.79 6.67 -7.83
CA ASP A 17 16.60 7.60 -8.94
C ASP A 17 16.89 9.07 -8.58
N ALA A 18 17.04 9.39 -7.29
CA ALA A 18 17.31 10.74 -6.84
C ALA A 18 18.83 10.99 -6.74
N ASP A 19 19.31 12.03 -7.40
CA ASP A 19 20.75 12.43 -7.44
C ASP A 19 21.39 12.66 -6.05
N VAL A 20 20.57 12.80 -5.01
CA VAL A 20 21.02 13.07 -3.64
C VAL A 20 21.35 11.81 -2.84
N PHE A 21 20.96 10.63 -3.33
CA PHE A 21 21.22 9.36 -2.68
C PHE A 21 22.12 8.49 -3.57
N ALA A 22 23.03 7.77 -2.93
CA ALA A 22 23.83 6.76 -3.60
C ALA A 22 23.86 5.50 -2.74
N TYR A 23 23.39 4.40 -3.30
CA TYR A 23 23.42 3.09 -2.66
C TYR A 23 24.43 2.20 -3.40
N THR A 24 25.06 1.30 -2.67
CA THR A 24 25.76 0.15 -3.28
C THR A 24 24.75 -0.95 -3.56
N GLU A 25 25.11 -1.93 -4.37
CA GLU A 25 24.25 -3.10 -4.63
C GLU A 25 23.89 -3.85 -3.32
N GLU A 26 24.81 -3.84 -2.35
CA GLU A 26 24.60 -4.47 -1.03
C GLU A 26 23.66 -3.68 -0.13
N ASP A 27 23.66 -2.34 -0.25
CA ASP A 27 22.90 -1.43 0.60
C ASP A 27 21.62 -0.91 -0.08
N ASP A 28 21.28 -1.42 -1.26
CA ASP A 28 20.11 -0.99 -2.02
C ASP A 28 18.81 -1.39 -1.30
N PRO A 29 18.06 -0.43 -0.74
CA PRO A 29 16.81 -0.73 -0.05
C PRO A 29 15.72 -1.24 -1.00
N MET A 30 15.91 -1.03 -2.31
CA MET A 30 14.99 -1.44 -3.36
C MET A 30 15.44 -2.70 -4.10
N HIS A 31 16.48 -3.37 -3.61
CA HIS A 31 17.06 -4.55 -4.27
C HIS A 31 16.00 -5.58 -4.68
N GLY A 32 15.07 -5.93 -3.79
CA GLY A 32 14.00 -6.88 -4.09
C GLY A 32 13.09 -6.42 -5.23
N PHE A 33 12.79 -5.13 -5.29
CA PHE A 33 12.00 -4.54 -6.38
C PHE A 33 12.78 -4.56 -7.69
N HIS A 34 14.06 -4.18 -7.69
CA HIS A 34 14.89 -4.17 -8.89
C HIS A 34 15.05 -5.59 -9.47
N VAL A 35 15.32 -6.57 -8.62
CA VAL A 35 15.38 -8.00 -9.03
C VAL A 35 14.05 -8.46 -9.63
N LEU A 36 12.91 -8.06 -9.04
CA LEU A 36 11.59 -8.40 -9.57
C LEU A 36 11.33 -7.69 -10.91
N ALA A 37 11.64 -6.40 -11.00
CA ALA A 37 11.42 -5.58 -12.19
C ALA A 37 12.22 -6.09 -13.40
N ASP A 38 13.42 -6.59 -13.19
CA ASP A 38 14.28 -7.18 -14.22
C ASP A 38 13.89 -8.61 -14.62
N SER A 39 12.97 -9.21 -13.89
CA SER A 39 12.48 -10.56 -14.19
C SER A 39 11.75 -10.59 -15.53
N PRO A 40 11.97 -11.62 -16.38
CA PRO A 40 11.24 -11.80 -17.64
C PRO A 40 9.73 -12.00 -17.44
N ARG A 41 9.29 -12.27 -16.21
CA ARG A 41 7.88 -12.42 -15.83
C ARG A 41 7.26 -11.13 -15.34
N ALA A 42 8.06 -10.07 -15.13
CA ALA A 42 7.57 -8.77 -14.69
C ALA A 42 7.44 -7.76 -15.84
N ARG A 43 6.74 -6.68 -15.56
CA ARG A 43 6.74 -5.44 -16.33
C ARG A 43 6.75 -4.30 -15.32
N SER A 44 7.69 -3.39 -15.47
CA SER A 44 7.82 -2.19 -14.65
C SER A 44 7.51 -0.94 -15.47
N GLY A 45 7.21 0.15 -14.80
CA GLY A 45 6.95 1.45 -15.41
C GLY A 45 6.49 2.46 -14.38
N HIS A 46 6.28 3.69 -14.84
CA HIS A 46 5.77 4.78 -14.01
C HIS A 46 4.29 5.02 -14.29
N ILE A 47 3.53 5.26 -13.23
CA ILE A 47 2.15 5.71 -13.32
C ILE A 47 2.01 7.08 -12.67
N THR A 48 1.10 7.90 -13.18
CA THR A 48 0.76 9.18 -12.57
C THR A 48 -0.59 9.04 -11.89
N VAL A 49 -0.61 9.28 -10.58
CA VAL A 49 -1.85 9.32 -9.81
C VAL A 49 -2.53 10.68 -9.94
N SER A 50 -3.85 10.72 -9.81
CA SER A 50 -4.62 11.95 -10.01
C SER A 50 -4.54 12.93 -8.84
N ASN A 51 -4.01 12.50 -7.70
CA ASN A 51 -3.92 13.30 -6.48
C ASN A 51 -2.46 13.65 -6.16
N PHE A 52 -2.21 14.89 -5.79
CA PHE A 52 -0.90 15.36 -5.38
C PHE A 52 -0.75 15.28 -3.85
N GLY A 53 0.24 14.52 -3.38
CA GLY A 53 0.61 14.38 -1.96
C GLY A 53 -0.55 14.05 -1.03
N ALA A 54 -0.41 13.09 -0.15
CA ALA A 54 -1.46 12.60 0.75
C ALA A 54 -2.75 12.12 0.02
N GLY A 55 -3.75 11.68 0.75
CA GLY A 55 -5.02 11.28 0.13
C GLY A 55 -5.01 9.89 -0.49
N THR A 56 -4.30 8.93 0.11
CA THR A 56 -4.25 7.53 -0.29
C THR A 56 -5.62 6.95 -0.66
N ALA A 57 -6.65 7.28 0.14
CA ALA A 57 -8.03 6.87 -0.11
C ALA A 57 -8.59 7.33 -1.48
N ASN A 58 -8.11 8.45 -2.02
CA ASN A 58 -8.50 8.87 -3.36
C ASN A 58 -7.83 8.01 -4.43
N THR A 59 -6.55 7.69 -4.27
CA THR A 59 -5.86 6.78 -5.19
C THR A 59 -6.42 5.36 -5.11
N GLU A 60 -6.76 4.88 -3.91
CA GLU A 60 -7.48 3.62 -3.73
C GLU A 60 -8.80 3.60 -4.53
N PHE A 61 -9.58 4.68 -4.42
CA PHE A 61 -10.84 4.84 -5.14
C PHE A 61 -10.64 4.90 -6.66
N ASP A 62 -9.66 5.69 -7.13
CA ASP A 62 -9.34 5.83 -8.55
C ASP A 62 -8.96 4.47 -9.17
N VAL A 63 -8.12 3.70 -8.50
CA VAL A 63 -7.69 2.36 -8.95
C VAL A 63 -8.87 1.40 -9.06
N LEU A 64 -9.76 1.39 -8.07
CA LEU A 64 -10.86 0.42 -8.03
C LEU A 64 -12.04 0.79 -8.90
N THR A 65 -12.27 2.08 -9.16
CA THR A 65 -13.43 2.55 -9.92
C THR A 65 -13.11 3.05 -11.33
N GLY A 66 -11.85 3.35 -11.61
CA GLY A 66 -11.43 4.03 -12.84
C GLY A 66 -11.82 5.51 -12.90
N ILE A 67 -12.32 6.08 -11.80
CA ILE A 67 -12.76 7.48 -11.72
C ILE A 67 -11.61 8.33 -11.16
N GLN A 68 -11.24 9.39 -11.85
CA GLN A 68 -10.22 10.32 -11.37
C GLN A 68 -10.83 11.31 -10.36
N THR A 69 -10.52 11.14 -9.08
CA THR A 69 -11.10 11.94 -8.00
C THR A 69 -10.82 13.43 -8.10
N ASN A 70 -9.68 13.84 -8.67
CA ASN A 70 -9.36 15.24 -8.93
C ASN A 70 -10.31 15.91 -9.93
N MET A 71 -10.96 15.14 -10.80
CA MET A 71 -11.97 15.63 -11.73
C MET A 71 -13.33 15.84 -11.06
N ILE A 72 -13.56 15.18 -9.93
CA ILE A 72 -14.80 15.27 -9.16
C ILE A 72 -14.71 16.37 -8.10
N SER A 73 -13.58 16.47 -7.42
CA SER A 73 -13.36 17.42 -6.33
C SER A 73 -11.97 18.06 -6.42
N PRO A 74 -11.88 19.30 -6.89
CA PRO A 74 -10.60 20.02 -6.97
C PRO A 74 -10.03 20.39 -5.60
N THR A 75 -10.75 20.17 -4.50
CA THR A 75 -10.34 20.52 -3.14
C THR A 75 -9.65 19.37 -2.38
N ASN A 76 -9.26 18.29 -3.05
CA ASN A 76 -8.67 17.10 -2.41
C ASN A 76 -9.54 16.47 -1.31
N ALA A 77 -10.85 16.69 -1.33
CA ALA A 77 -11.75 16.01 -0.41
C ALA A 77 -11.69 14.49 -0.67
N SER A 78 -11.59 13.71 0.40
CA SER A 78 -11.56 12.26 0.25
C SER A 78 -12.86 11.73 -0.37
N ALA A 79 -12.74 10.98 -1.47
CA ALA A 79 -13.86 10.30 -2.11
C ALA A 79 -14.60 9.38 -1.13
N PHE A 80 -13.87 8.76 -0.20
CA PHE A 80 -14.44 7.88 0.82
C PHE A 80 -15.44 8.55 1.76
N ARG A 81 -15.38 9.89 1.90
CA ARG A 81 -16.36 10.64 2.71
C ARG A 81 -17.73 10.76 2.07
N VAL A 82 -17.81 10.56 0.76
CA VAL A 82 -19.06 10.73 0.01
C VAL A 82 -19.64 9.40 -0.50
N VAL A 83 -18.92 8.30 -0.31
CA VAL A 83 -19.41 6.96 -0.66
C VAL A 83 -20.32 6.44 0.46
N HIS A 84 -21.62 6.35 0.18
CA HIS A 84 -22.65 5.90 1.14
C HIS A 84 -23.54 4.80 0.60
N LYS A 85 -23.24 4.27 -0.57
CA LYS A 85 -23.95 3.18 -1.24
C LYS A 85 -23.02 2.48 -2.24
N ALA A 86 -23.46 1.33 -2.75
CA ALA A 86 -22.71 0.60 -3.77
C ALA A 86 -22.34 1.50 -4.95
N VAL A 87 -21.07 1.44 -5.33
CA VAL A 87 -20.46 2.13 -6.48
C VAL A 87 -19.89 1.07 -7.40
N ASN A 88 -20.06 1.26 -8.70
CA ASN A 88 -19.45 0.36 -9.69
C ASN A 88 -17.91 0.38 -9.53
N ALA A 89 -17.33 -0.79 -9.28
CA ALA A 89 -15.90 -0.94 -8.99
C ALA A 89 -15.44 -2.36 -9.35
N LEU A 90 -14.14 -2.50 -9.59
CA LEU A 90 -13.52 -3.77 -9.97
C LEU A 90 -13.93 -4.97 -9.09
N PRO A 91 -14.04 -4.87 -7.75
CA PRO A 91 -14.44 -6.03 -6.95
C PRO A 91 -15.81 -6.58 -7.32
N TRP A 92 -16.79 -5.72 -7.66
CA TRP A 92 -18.09 -6.18 -8.14
C TRP A 92 -18.00 -6.94 -9.48
N ASP A 93 -17.16 -6.47 -10.39
CA ASP A 93 -16.94 -7.14 -11.68
C ASP A 93 -16.30 -8.52 -11.47
N TYR A 94 -15.33 -8.62 -10.56
CA TYR A 94 -14.71 -9.89 -10.20
C TYR A 94 -15.69 -10.85 -9.51
N GLN A 95 -16.53 -10.39 -8.59
CA GLN A 95 -17.58 -11.22 -8.01
C GLN A 95 -18.54 -11.77 -9.07
N GLN A 96 -18.96 -10.93 -10.02
CA GLN A 96 -19.80 -11.38 -11.14
C GLN A 96 -19.09 -12.43 -12.02
N ALA A 97 -17.76 -12.38 -12.08
CA ALA A 97 -16.94 -13.38 -12.77
C ALA A 97 -16.64 -14.62 -11.91
N GLY A 98 -17.18 -14.71 -10.69
CA GLY A 98 -17.05 -15.87 -9.81
C GLY A 98 -15.85 -15.85 -8.87
N TYR A 99 -15.22 -14.69 -8.67
CA TYR A 99 -14.14 -14.52 -7.69
C TYR A 99 -14.70 -14.26 -6.29
N SER A 100 -13.98 -14.74 -5.27
CA SER A 100 -14.06 -14.17 -3.93
C SER A 100 -13.21 -12.89 -3.85
N THR A 101 -13.57 -11.95 -2.96
CA THR A 101 -12.89 -10.67 -2.88
C THR A 101 -12.43 -10.36 -1.47
N LEU A 102 -11.16 -9.99 -1.31
CA LEU A 102 -10.49 -9.68 -0.04
C LEU A 102 -9.83 -8.31 -0.08
N PHE A 103 -10.09 -7.49 0.95
CA PHE A 103 -9.32 -6.29 1.23
C PHE A 103 -8.54 -6.45 2.53
N THR A 104 -7.28 -5.98 2.58
CA THR A 104 -6.49 -5.93 3.80
C THR A 104 -5.68 -4.64 3.91
N HIS A 105 -5.71 -4.05 5.12
CA HIS A 105 -4.97 -2.83 5.46
C HIS A 105 -4.64 -2.82 6.95
N PRO A 106 -3.37 -2.70 7.35
CA PRO A 106 -2.99 -2.76 8.77
C PRO A 106 -3.28 -1.46 9.54
N GLY A 107 -3.98 -0.51 8.94
CA GLY A 107 -4.54 0.66 9.59
C GLY A 107 -5.96 0.43 10.11
N ASN A 108 -6.51 1.44 10.79
CA ASN A 108 -7.86 1.37 11.36
C ASN A 108 -8.96 1.40 10.29
N GLY A 109 -9.89 0.46 10.30
CA GLY A 109 -11.02 0.40 9.37
C GLY A 109 -11.98 1.59 9.46
N TRP A 110 -12.07 2.24 10.62
CA TRP A 110 -12.87 3.45 10.79
C TRP A 110 -12.22 4.69 10.15
N PHE A 111 -10.91 4.72 9.98
CA PHE A 111 -10.22 5.85 9.37
C PHE A 111 -10.57 5.93 7.88
N TYR A 112 -10.98 7.10 7.42
CA TYR A 112 -11.62 7.32 6.12
C TYR A 112 -12.91 6.52 5.90
N ASN A 113 -13.48 5.90 6.94
CA ASN A 113 -14.64 5.01 6.83
C ASN A 113 -14.37 3.80 5.90
N ARG A 114 -13.13 3.33 5.87
CA ARG A 114 -12.67 2.30 4.94
C ARG A 114 -13.52 1.04 4.99
N ASP A 115 -13.85 0.54 6.16
CA ASP A 115 -14.63 -0.70 6.27
C ASP A 115 -15.97 -0.61 5.49
N SER A 116 -16.75 0.42 5.72
CA SER A 116 -18.02 0.62 5.00
C SER A 116 -17.80 0.91 3.51
N VAL A 117 -16.80 1.70 3.17
CA VAL A 117 -16.52 2.05 1.77
C VAL A 117 -16.11 0.83 0.97
N TYR A 118 -15.22 0.01 1.50
CA TYR A 118 -14.81 -1.21 0.80
C TYR A 118 -15.95 -2.21 0.64
N GLN A 119 -16.88 -2.26 1.59
CA GLN A 119 -18.14 -3.00 1.41
C GLN A 119 -18.94 -2.45 0.22
N PHE A 120 -19.07 -1.13 0.11
CA PHE A 120 -19.78 -0.50 -1.01
C PHE A 120 -19.06 -0.65 -2.36
N LEU A 121 -17.74 -0.84 -2.35
CA LEU A 121 -16.94 -1.14 -3.52
C LEU A 121 -16.95 -2.64 -3.89
N GLY A 122 -17.54 -3.52 -3.07
CA GLY A 122 -17.69 -4.93 -3.38
C GLY A 122 -16.65 -5.87 -2.76
N MET A 123 -15.95 -5.45 -1.72
CA MET A 123 -15.09 -6.37 -0.97
C MET A 123 -15.92 -7.16 0.05
N GLU A 124 -15.96 -8.48 -0.13
CA GLU A 124 -16.70 -9.40 0.75
C GLU A 124 -16.03 -9.52 2.11
N GLU A 125 -14.71 -9.73 2.10
CA GLU A 125 -13.91 -9.80 3.31
C GLU A 125 -13.02 -8.56 3.43
N ARG A 126 -12.89 -8.06 4.66
CA ARG A 126 -12.10 -6.87 4.96
C ARG A 126 -11.37 -7.07 6.28
N ILE A 127 -10.05 -6.92 6.26
CA ILE A 127 -9.15 -7.17 7.39
C ILE A 127 -8.40 -5.88 7.70
N PHE A 128 -8.40 -5.49 8.97
CA PHE A 128 -7.77 -4.25 9.43
C PHE A 128 -6.85 -4.50 10.63
N ASN A 129 -6.44 -3.43 11.31
CA ASN A 129 -5.43 -3.45 12.35
C ASN A 129 -5.76 -4.31 13.58
N GLU A 130 -7.00 -4.68 13.82
CA GLU A 130 -7.40 -5.57 14.92
C GLU A 130 -6.82 -6.99 14.80
N ASN A 131 -6.29 -7.33 13.64
CA ASN A 131 -5.63 -8.62 13.39
C ASN A 131 -4.12 -8.59 13.66
N TYR A 132 -3.57 -7.44 14.08
CA TYR A 132 -2.16 -7.24 14.38
C TYR A 132 -1.97 -6.94 15.86
N THR A 133 -0.74 -7.15 16.34
CA THR A 133 -0.34 -6.93 17.73
C THR A 133 0.69 -5.81 17.85
N GLN A 134 1.04 -5.44 19.07
CA GLN A 134 2.12 -4.46 19.29
C GLN A 134 3.49 -4.98 18.80
N ALA A 135 3.70 -6.30 18.79
CA ALA A 135 4.94 -6.90 18.29
C ALA A 135 5.11 -6.72 16.77
N ASP A 136 4.02 -6.47 16.05
CA ASP A 136 4.02 -6.26 14.60
C ASP A 136 4.35 -4.82 14.20
N GLN A 137 4.52 -3.93 15.20
CA GLN A 137 4.77 -2.51 14.97
C GLN A 137 6.25 -2.19 14.78
N LYS A 138 6.52 -1.25 13.88
CA LYS A 138 7.78 -0.54 13.73
C LYS A 138 7.50 0.95 13.99
N GLY A 139 7.97 1.46 15.10
CA GLY A 139 7.49 2.76 15.61
C GLY A 139 6.03 2.70 16.04
N THR A 140 5.19 3.51 15.40
CA THR A 140 3.75 3.59 15.72
C THR A 140 2.85 2.91 14.69
N MET A 141 3.44 2.33 13.64
CA MET A 141 2.72 1.70 12.54
C MET A 141 3.03 0.20 12.49
N ILE A 142 2.10 -0.57 11.96
CA ILE A 142 2.37 -1.97 11.62
C ILE A 142 3.45 -2.01 10.54
N SER A 143 4.45 -2.88 10.71
CA SER A 143 5.56 -3.02 9.77
C SER A 143 5.10 -3.64 8.45
N ASP A 144 5.82 -3.33 7.38
CA ASP A 144 5.55 -3.92 6.06
C ASP A 144 5.86 -5.43 6.06
N ASP A 145 6.83 -5.89 6.87
CA ASP A 145 7.11 -7.32 7.08
C ASP A 145 5.90 -8.03 7.70
N ALA A 146 5.38 -7.51 8.81
CA ALA A 146 4.20 -8.09 9.47
C ALA A 146 2.96 -8.05 8.56
N PHE A 147 2.80 -6.97 7.80
CA PHE A 147 1.73 -6.88 6.81
C PHE A 147 1.88 -7.93 5.70
N ALA A 148 3.10 -8.12 5.18
CA ALA A 148 3.38 -9.12 4.15
C ALA A 148 3.14 -10.54 4.66
N ASP A 149 3.62 -10.88 5.85
CA ASP A 149 3.43 -12.19 6.47
C ASP A 149 1.94 -12.49 6.67
N HIS A 150 1.19 -11.51 7.18
CA HIS A 150 -0.25 -11.66 7.35
C HIS A 150 -0.97 -11.83 6.00
N LEU A 151 -0.63 -11.00 5.01
CA LEU A 151 -1.21 -11.09 3.66
C LEU A 151 -0.91 -12.47 3.03
N ILE A 152 0.32 -12.97 3.14
CA ILE A 152 0.68 -14.31 2.64
C ILE A 152 -0.15 -15.38 3.33
N SER A 153 -0.30 -15.32 4.64
CA SER A 153 -1.12 -16.26 5.41
C SER A 153 -2.59 -16.26 4.95
N GLU A 154 -3.16 -15.06 4.73
CA GLU A 154 -4.52 -14.90 4.24
C GLU A 154 -4.70 -15.43 2.80
N LEU A 155 -3.70 -15.20 1.96
CA LEU A 155 -3.66 -15.75 0.61
C LEU A 155 -3.59 -17.29 0.64
N ASP A 156 -2.65 -17.85 1.41
CA ASP A 156 -2.45 -19.32 1.51
C ASP A 156 -3.72 -20.03 2.00
N ALA A 157 -4.44 -19.41 2.91
CA ALA A 157 -5.69 -19.96 3.42
C ALA A 157 -6.82 -20.05 2.35
N ARG A 158 -6.72 -19.24 1.27
CA ARG A 158 -7.73 -19.12 0.21
C ARG A 158 -7.29 -19.69 -1.14
N LEU A 159 -5.97 -19.73 -1.37
CA LEU A 159 -5.41 -20.28 -2.61
C LEU A 159 -5.68 -21.80 -2.67
N GLY A 160 -6.29 -22.26 -3.76
CA GLY A 160 -6.70 -23.66 -3.91
C GLY A 160 -8.13 -23.95 -3.50
N GLY A 161 -8.91 -22.95 -3.09
CA GLY A 161 -10.35 -23.03 -2.95
C GLY A 161 -11.09 -23.17 -4.29
N ASP A 162 -12.41 -23.31 -4.24
CA ASP A 162 -13.24 -23.52 -5.43
C ASP A 162 -13.35 -22.28 -6.32
N ALA A 163 -13.19 -21.07 -5.76
CA ALA A 163 -13.26 -19.81 -6.46
C ALA A 163 -11.86 -19.17 -6.58
N PRO A 164 -11.54 -18.49 -7.69
CA PRO A 164 -10.36 -17.65 -7.77
C PRO A 164 -10.51 -16.44 -6.83
N LEU A 165 -9.38 -15.86 -6.41
CA LEU A 165 -9.34 -14.76 -5.47
C LEU A 165 -8.94 -13.45 -6.19
N PHE A 166 -9.68 -12.37 -5.91
CA PHE A 166 -9.24 -11.00 -6.11
C PHE A 166 -8.93 -10.39 -4.75
N ALA A 167 -7.66 -10.09 -4.48
CA ALA A 167 -7.21 -9.46 -3.25
C ALA A 167 -6.63 -8.07 -3.52
N TYR A 168 -6.92 -7.13 -2.61
CA TYR A 168 -6.33 -5.79 -2.62
C TYR A 168 -5.75 -5.48 -1.24
N GLY A 169 -4.45 -5.23 -1.19
CA GLY A 169 -3.71 -4.88 0.02
C GLY A 169 -3.16 -3.46 -0.04
N VAL A 170 -3.19 -2.74 1.09
CA VAL A 170 -2.59 -1.40 1.23
C VAL A 170 -1.71 -1.38 2.46
N SER A 171 -0.40 -1.12 2.33
CA SER A 171 0.53 -1.03 3.47
C SER A 171 0.39 0.28 4.25
N ILE A 172 1.13 0.47 5.36
CA ILE A 172 1.05 1.68 6.18
C ILE A 172 2.38 2.11 6.83
N GLN A 173 3.40 1.25 6.90
CA GLN A 173 4.62 1.54 7.66
C GLN A 173 5.20 2.92 7.29
N ASN A 174 5.27 3.23 6.01
CA ASN A 174 5.89 4.43 5.47
C ASN A 174 4.97 5.66 5.46
N HIS A 175 3.81 5.60 6.13
CA HIS A 175 2.94 6.77 6.27
C HIS A 175 3.67 7.91 7.01
N GLN A 176 3.52 9.16 6.53
CA GLN A 176 4.07 10.35 7.20
C GLN A 176 3.56 10.48 8.67
N ALA A 177 4.21 11.21 9.61
CA ALA A 177 5.27 12.18 9.30
C ALA A 177 6.65 11.51 9.30
N TYR A 178 7.53 11.99 8.44
CA TYR A 178 8.94 11.59 8.41
C TYR A 178 9.72 12.49 9.38
N THR A 179 9.77 12.09 10.64
CA THR A 179 10.42 12.86 11.70
C THR A 179 11.53 12.04 12.35
N TYR A 180 12.56 12.73 12.82
CA TYR A 180 13.61 12.09 13.60
C TYR A 180 13.03 11.30 14.77
N GLY A 181 13.51 10.09 14.98
CA GLY A 181 13.04 9.20 16.05
C GLY A 181 11.68 8.55 15.79
N LYS A 182 11.13 8.65 14.59
CA LYS A 182 9.83 8.06 14.24
C LYS A 182 9.73 6.58 14.62
N TYR A 183 10.78 5.84 14.37
CA TYR A 183 10.80 4.38 14.60
C TYR A 183 11.38 3.98 15.96
N GLY A 184 11.94 4.93 16.72
CA GLY A 184 12.50 4.67 18.04
C GLY A 184 13.85 3.96 18.05
N PHE A 185 14.51 3.85 16.89
CA PHE A 185 15.85 3.28 16.76
C PHE A 185 16.66 4.06 15.70
N VAL A 186 17.98 3.88 15.73
CA VAL A 186 18.88 4.43 14.72
C VAL A 186 18.98 3.46 13.55
N PRO A 187 18.79 3.90 12.31
CA PRO A 187 18.95 3.04 11.13
C PRO A 187 20.37 2.47 11.06
N GLU A 188 20.49 1.22 10.61
CA GLU A 188 21.78 0.55 10.52
C GLU A 188 22.58 1.02 9.29
N GLN A 189 21.92 1.42 8.22
CA GLN A 189 22.56 1.75 6.96
C GLN A 189 21.96 3.01 6.30
N PRO A 190 22.50 4.19 6.62
CA PRO A 190 22.09 5.40 5.93
C PRO A 190 22.64 5.41 4.48
N PRO A 191 21.93 6.05 3.54
CA PRO A 191 22.43 6.22 2.18
C PRO A 191 23.78 6.94 2.14
N LEU A 192 24.64 6.56 1.20
CA LEU A 192 25.94 7.17 0.99
C LEU A 192 25.85 8.46 0.18
N ASN A 193 26.92 9.30 0.28
CA ASN A 193 27.11 10.50 -0.56
C ASN A 193 25.93 11.49 -0.56
N THR A 194 25.37 11.75 0.58
CA THR A 194 24.28 12.71 0.71
C THR A 194 24.75 14.07 1.25
N THR A 195 24.09 15.12 0.83
CA THR A 195 24.23 16.48 1.40
C THR A 195 23.18 16.78 2.46
N ILE A 196 22.31 15.81 2.75
CA ILE A 196 21.24 15.92 3.73
C ILE A 196 21.82 15.72 5.13
N SER A 197 21.32 16.43 6.13
CA SER A 197 21.77 16.29 7.51
C SER A 197 21.39 14.91 8.08
N ASP A 198 22.18 14.40 9.02
CA ASP A 198 21.91 13.12 9.69
C ASP A 198 20.49 13.07 10.30
N GLU A 199 20.03 14.19 10.86
CA GLU A 199 18.67 14.32 11.43
C GLU A 199 17.56 14.13 10.39
N ALA A 200 17.77 14.56 9.15
CA ALA A 200 16.83 14.38 8.06
C ALA A 200 16.97 13.00 7.40
N MET A 201 18.12 12.36 7.53
CA MET A 201 18.42 11.06 6.92
C MET A 201 17.80 9.89 7.68
N GLU A 202 17.73 9.97 9.01
CA GLU A 202 17.24 8.87 9.82
C GLU A 202 15.87 8.34 9.37
N PRO A 203 14.83 9.18 9.13
CA PRO A 203 13.54 8.67 8.66
C PRO A 203 13.55 8.10 7.23
N LEU A 204 14.58 8.39 6.44
CA LEU A 204 14.72 7.90 5.07
C LEU A 204 15.51 6.58 4.97
N SER A 205 16.13 6.17 6.07
CA SER A 205 17.04 5.02 6.12
C SER A 205 16.41 3.76 6.73
N VAL A 206 15.08 3.75 6.92
CA VAL A 206 14.36 2.67 7.60
C VAL A 206 13.46 1.91 6.67
#